data_22e6d21d8a8c7bb0fa6665a504a3b2ab
#
_entry.id   22e6d21d8a8c7bb0fa6665a504a3b2ab
#
_cell.length_a   1.000
_cell.length_b   1.000
_cell.length_c   1.000
_cell.angle_alpha   90.00
_cell.angle_beta   90.00
_cell.angle_gamma   90.00
#
_symmetry.space_group_name_H-M   'P 1'
#
loop_
_entity.id
_entity.type
_entity.pdbx_description
1 polymer ?
#
loop_
_entity_poly.entity_id
_entity_poly.type
_entity_poly.pdbx_seq_one_letter_code
_entity_poly.pdbx_strand_id
1 'polypeptide(L)'
;MTPMMHERVRNMFGDAGLTVGFTVQKLVYDDPEDLTQAVMVFRPNGGSNIRHDLGSEHHVLVDVIGAKDKRGDAANAVQHIVDYVQANPMADECVGYIQNMGAIPAPVLTAEGRIVFRLQFACTYGE
;
A
#
# COMPACT_ATOMS: atom_id res chain seq x y z
N MET A 1 18.86 -12.55 3.11
CA MET A 1 17.57 -12.42 3.84
C MET A 1 16.48 -11.96 2.89
N THR A 2 15.32 -12.61 2.94
CA THR A 2 14.18 -12.23 2.11
C THR A 2 13.50 -10.99 2.72
N PRO A 3 13.25 -9.94 1.95
CA PRO A 3 12.55 -8.77 2.47
C PRO A 3 11.14 -9.12 2.96
N MET A 4 10.64 -8.37 3.92
CA MET A 4 9.26 -8.52 4.38
C MET A 4 8.29 -8.15 3.23
N MET A 5 7.08 -8.72 3.27
CA MET A 5 6.13 -8.54 2.15
C MET A 5 5.77 -7.08 1.91
N HIS A 6 5.62 -6.26 2.96
CA HIS A 6 5.32 -4.84 2.76
C HIS A 6 6.43 -4.10 2.02
N GLU A 7 7.69 -4.51 2.19
CA GLU A 7 8.80 -3.93 1.43
C GLU A 7 8.76 -4.35 -0.03
N ARG A 8 8.38 -5.62 -0.30
CA ARG A 8 8.23 -6.11 -1.67
C ARG A 8 7.12 -5.38 -2.40
N VAL A 9 5.99 -5.14 -1.72
CA VAL A 9 4.88 -4.37 -2.29
C VAL A 9 5.31 -2.93 -2.57
N ARG A 10 6.05 -2.31 -1.64
CA ARG A 10 6.59 -0.96 -1.85
C ARG A 10 7.46 -0.90 -3.09
N ASN A 11 8.34 -1.89 -3.25
CA ASN A 11 9.23 -1.93 -4.43
C ASN A 11 8.43 -2.11 -5.72
N MET A 12 7.43 -2.98 -5.72
CA MET A 12 6.56 -3.20 -6.88
C MET A 12 5.82 -1.92 -7.25
N PHE A 13 5.23 -1.23 -6.28
CA PHE A 13 4.50 0.01 -6.53
C PHE A 13 5.45 1.12 -7.00
N GLY A 14 6.66 1.19 -6.42
CA GLY A 14 7.66 2.15 -6.85
C GLY A 14 8.10 1.93 -8.29
N ASP A 15 8.35 0.69 -8.66
CA ASP A 15 8.74 0.33 -10.03
C ASP A 15 7.63 0.64 -11.04
N ALA A 16 6.37 0.53 -10.61
CA ALA A 16 5.21 0.85 -11.44
C ALA A 16 4.90 2.35 -11.49
N GLY A 17 5.63 3.19 -10.76
CA GLY A 17 5.41 4.63 -10.72
C GLY A 17 4.23 5.06 -9.86
N LEU A 18 3.72 4.18 -9.00
CA LEU A 18 2.53 4.47 -8.16
C LEU A 18 2.84 5.33 -6.95
N THR A 19 4.12 5.47 -6.57
CA THR A 19 4.53 6.25 -5.41
C THR A 19 5.04 7.65 -5.77
N VAL A 20 4.96 8.04 -7.04
CA VAL A 20 5.42 9.35 -7.49
C VAL A 20 4.62 10.45 -6.82
N GLY A 21 5.30 11.43 -6.27
CA GLY A 21 4.67 12.55 -5.55
C GLY A 21 4.40 12.27 -4.08
N PHE A 22 4.76 11.09 -3.58
CA PHE A 22 4.55 10.71 -2.18
C PHE A 22 5.89 10.46 -1.48
N THR A 23 5.96 10.86 -0.22
CA THR A 23 7.04 10.43 0.67
C THR A 23 6.69 9.02 1.15
N VAL A 24 7.57 8.06 0.91
CA VAL A 24 7.33 6.66 1.26
C VAL A 24 7.88 6.36 2.64
N GLN A 25 7.04 5.80 3.51
CA GLN A 25 7.42 5.38 4.86
C GLN A 25 7.07 3.90 5.04
N LYS A 26 7.70 3.26 6.02
CA LYS A 26 7.49 1.84 6.32
C LYS A 26 7.20 1.66 7.80
N LEU A 27 6.33 0.71 8.11
CA LEU A 27 5.95 0.25 9.45
C LEU A 27 5.05 1.21 10.20
N VAL A 28 5.46 2.44 10.41
CA VAL A 28 4.65 3.43 11.15
C VAL A 28 4.68 4.76 10.42
N TYR A 29 3.60 5.51 10.60
CA TYR A 29 3.51 6.86 10.08
C TYR A 29 4.30 7.81 10.97
N ASP A 30 5.23 8.53 10.37
CA ASP A 30 5.98 9.60 11.03
C ASP A 30 5.58 10.90 10.35
N ASP A 31 4.86 11.76 11.09
CA ASP A 31 4.33 13.01 10.55
C ASP A 31 5.51 13.92 10.16
N PRO A 32 5.64 14.29 8.88
CA PRO A 32 6.72 15.18 8.45
C PRO A 32 6.56 16.62 8.91
N GLU A 33 5.44 16.95 9.58
CA GLU A 33 5.08 18.29 10.01
C GLU A 33 4.81 19.27 8.87
N ASP A 34 5.12 18.89 7.64
CA ASP A 34 4.85 19.67 6.43
C ASP A 34 3.53 19.18 5.83
N LEU A 35 2.49 19.97 5.96
CA LEU A 35 1.15 19.62 5.48
C LEU A 35 1.05 19.59 3.95
N THR A 36 2.07 20.07 3.25
CA THR A 36 2.11 20.03 1.78
C THR A 36 2.67 18.71 1.23
N GLN A 37 3.23 17.85 2.10
CA GLN A 37 3.76 16.56 1.70
C GLN A 37 2.69 15.49 1.80
N ALA A 38 2.46 14.78 0.70
CA ALA A 38 1.67 13.56 0.70
C ALA A 38 2.57 12.38 1.11
N VAL A 39 2.02 11.43 1.87
CA VAL A 39 2.77 10.32 2.44
C VAL A 39 2.08 9.01 2.10
N MET A 40 2.86 7.98 1.83
CA MET A 40 2.36 6.62 1.60
C MET A 40 3.11 5.68 2.55
N VAL A 41 2.38 5.00 3.45
CA VAL A 41 2.98 4.15 4.48
C VAL A 41 2.67 2.69 4.18
N PHE A 42 3.71 1.86 4.08
CA PHE A 42 3.59 0.43 3.83
C PHE A 42 3.90 -0.33 5.12
N ARG A 43 2.97 -1.19 5.56
CA ARG A 43 3.16 -1.95 6.79
C ARG A 43 2.53 -3.34 6.72
N PRO A 44 3.07 -4.30 7.49
CA PRO A 44 2.47 -5.62 7.54
C PRO A 44 1.18 -5.60 8.34
N ASN A 45 0.26 -6.51 8.01
CA ASN A 45 -1.04 -6.62 8.68
C ASN A 45 -1.46 -8.09 8.86
N GLY A 46 -0.50 -8.96 9.22
CA GLY A 46 -0.80 -10.36 9.47
C GLY A 46 -1.03 -11.17 8.19
N GLY A 47 -1.92 -12.12 8.26
CA GLY A 47 -2.21 -13.02 7.15
C GLY A 47 -2.50 -14.43 7.66
N SER A 48 -2.24 -15.44 6.82
CA SER A 48 -2.36 -16.84 7.20
C SER A 48 -1.11 -17.31 7.96
N ASN A 49 -1.16 -18.53 8.50
CA ASN A 49 0.02 -19.13 9.10
C ASN A 49 1.11 -19.35 8.03
N ILE A 50 2.36 -19.10 8.42
CA ILE A 50 3.49 -19.32 7.52
C ILE A 50 3.79 -20.82 7.44
N ARG A 51 3.88 -21.36 6.22
CA ARG A 51 4.14 -22.78 5.97
C ARG A 51 5.29 -22.94 4.99
N HIS A 52 6.09 -23.99 5.19
CA HIS A 52 7.23 -24.27 4.33
C HIS A 52 6.84 -24.84 2.96
N ASP A 53 5.83 -25.69 2.94
CA ASP A 53 5.48 -26.49 1.77
C ASP A 53 4.25 -25.97 1.02
N LEU A 54 3.60 -24.96 1.55
CA LEU A 54 2.41 -24.36 0.96
C LEU A 54 2.59 -22.84 0.87
N GLY A 55 1.88 -22.23 -0.04
CA GLY A 55 1.86 -20.79 -0.12
C GLY A 55 1.30 -20.17 1.15
N SER A 56 1.84 -19.02 1.52
CA SER A 56 1.36 -18.25 2.68
C SER A 56 0.73 -16.96 2.19
N GLU A 57 -0.34 -16.56 2.84
CA GLU A 57 -1.00 -15.28 2.57
C GLU A 57 -0.49 -14.23 3.54
N HIS A 58 0.00 -13.13 3.00
CA HIS A 58 0.49 -12.00 3.78
C HIS A 58 -0.37 -10.79 3.48
N HIS A 59 -0.90 -10.17 4.53
CA HIS A 59 -1.67 -8.94 4.37
C HIS A 59 -0.76 -7.73 4.53
N VAL A 60 -0.95 -6.74 3.66
CA VAL A 60 -0.18 -5.51 3.66
C VAL A 60 -1.15 -4.34 3.69
N LEU A 61 -0.94 -3.42 4.61
CA LEU A 61 -1.66 -2.15 4.65
C LEU A 61 -0.85 -1.09 3.93
N VAL A 62 -1.54 -0.31 3.10
CA VAL A 62 -0.97 0.86 2.45
C VAL A 62 -1.86 2.04 2.81
N ASP A 63 -1.36 2.91 3.68
CA ASP A 63 -2.05 4.15 4.03
C ASP A 63 -1.63 5.23 3.06
N VAL A 64 -2.57 5.76 2.30
CA VAL A 64 -2.35 6.87 1.38
C VAL A 64 -2.85 8.13 2.08
N ILE A 65 -1.92 8.99 2.49
CA ILE A 65 -2.20 10.20 3.26
C ILE A 65 -1.96 11.39 2.35
N GLY A 66 -3.02 12.08 1.98
CA GLY A 66 -2.94 13.23 1.08
C GLY A 66 -2.35 14.46 1.76
N ALA A 67 -1.82 15.37 0.95
CA ALA A 67 -1.45 16.69 1.43
C ALA A 67 -2.71 17.46 1.81
N LYS A 68 -2.55 18.47 2.67
CA LYS A 68 -3.66 19.31 3.09
C LYS A 68 -4.36 19.91 1.86
N ASP A 69 -5.68 19.80 1.83
CA ASP A 69 -6.54 20.33 0.76
C ASP A 69 -6.28 19.74 -0.63
N LYS A 70 -5.57 18.61 -0.71
CA LYS A 70 -5.28 17.90 -1.97
C LYS A 70 -6.02 16.55 -2.03
N ARG A 71 -7.31 16.57 -1.73
CA ARG A 71 -8.14 15.36 -1.66
C ARG A 71 -8.22 14.62 -3.00
N GLY A 72 -8.34 15.37 -4.10
CA GLY A 72 -8.44 14.78 -5.43
C GLY A 72 -7.18 14.03 -5.82
N ASP A 73 -6.01 14.56 -5.48
CA ASP A 73 -4.74 13.91 -5.80
C ASP A 73 -4.60 12.59 -5.05
N ALA A 74 -5.00 12.56 -3.77
CA ALA A 74 -4.97 11.31 -2.99
C ALA A 74 -5.95 10.28 -3.55
N ALA A 75 -7.18 10.71 -3.89
CA ALA A 75 -8.18 9.82 -4.46
C ALA A 75 -7.72 9.24 -5.80
N ASN A 76 -7.10 10.06 -6.66
CA ASN A 76 -6.56 9.60 -7.94
C ASN A 76 -5.44 8.59 -7.74
N ALA A 77 -4.55 8.82 -6.78
CA ALA A 77 -3.48 7.87 -6.47
C ALA A 77 -4.04 6.52 -6.02
N VAL A 78 -5.06 6.53 -5.16
CA VAL A 78 -5.73 5.32 -4.70
C VAL A 78 -6.36 4.57 -5.87
N GLN A 79 -7.04 5.27 -6.76
CA GLN A 79 -7.66 4.66 -7.93
C GLN A 79 -6.60 4.02 -8.83
N HIS A 80 -5.48 4.70 -9.07
CA HIS A 80 -4.40 4.16 -9.89
C HIS A 80 -3.81 2.90 -9.27
N ILE A 81 -3.63 2.87 -7.94
CA ILE A 81 -3.11 1.69 -7.25
C ILE A 81 -4.07 0.51 -7.42
N VAL A 82 -5.35 0.71 -7.18
CA VAL A 82 -6.35 -0.36 -7.28
C VAL A 82 -6.45 -0.87 -8.72
N ASP A 83 -6.46 0.03 -9.70
CA ASP A 83 -6.52 -0.35 -11.12
C ASP A 83 -5.29 -1.16 -11.52
N TYR A 84 -4.09 -0.74 -11.06
CA TYR A 84 -2.86 -1.47 -11.34
C TYR A 84 -2.89 -2.89 -10.77
N VAL A 85 -3.31 -3.04 -9.51
CA VAL A 85 -3.38 -4.34 -8.87
C VAL A 85 -4.40 -5.25 -9.57
N GLN A 86 -5.54 -4.71 -9.98
CA GLN A 86 -6.55 -5.48 -10.72
C GLN A 86 -6.04 -5.94 -12.08
N ALA A 87 -5.28 -5.10 -12.77
CA ALA A 87 -4.73 -5.43 -14.09
C ALA A 87 -3.52 -6.36 -14.01
N ASN A 88 -2.82 -6.39 -12.88
CA ASN A 88 -1.56 -7.11 -12.72
C ASN A 88 -1.54 -7.97 -11.45
N PRO A 89 -2.45 -8.93 -11.29
CA PRO A 89 -2.50 -9.73 -10.05
C PRO A 89 -1.27 -10.60 -9.85
N MET A 90 -0.54 -10.93 -10.91
CA MET A 90 0.70 -11.71 -10.87
C MET A 90 1.88 -10.84 -11.31
N ALA A 91 1.91 -9.61 -10.84
CA ALA A 91 2.79 -8.59 -11.40
C ALA A 91 4.28 -8.81 -11.12
N ASP A 92 4.62 -9.55 -10.07
CA ASP A 92 5.99 -9.62 -9.59
C ASP A 92 6.23 -10.97 -8.93
N GLU A 93 7.34 -11.63 -9.28
CA GLU A 93 7.70 -12.91 -8.68
C GLU A 93 8.06 -12.79 -7.20
N CYS A 94 8.44 -11.61 -6.73
CA CYS A 94 8.76 -11.39 -5.32
C CYS A 94 7.51 -11.24 -4.46
N VAL A 95 6.44 -10.68 -5.01
CA VAL A 95 5.16 -10.49 -4.31
C VAL A 95 4.26 -11.72 -4.49
N GLY A 96 4.36 -12.39 -5.62
CA GLY A 96 3.49 -13.48 -6.00
C GLY A 96 2.15 -12.98 -6.50
N TYR A 97 1.05 -13.54 -6.00
CA TYR A 97 -0.30 -13.12 -6.34
C TYR A 97 -0.75 -12.04 -5.37
N ILE A 98 -1.16 -10.87 -5.89
CA ILE A 98 -1.65 -9.76 -5.07
C ILE A 98 -3.10 -9.46 -5.40
N GLN A 99 -3.90 -9.21 -4.37
CA GLN A 99 -5.32 -8.94 -4.49
C GLN A 99 -5.71 -7.79 -3.55
N ASN A 100 -6.49 -6.84 -4.08
CA ASN A 100 -7.05 -5.78 -3.24
C ASN A 100 -8.18 -6.34 -2.38
N MET A 101 -8.18 -5.99 -1.10
CA MET A 101 -9.20 -6.41 -0.14
C MET A 101 -10.08 -5.22 0.20
N GLY A 102 -11.40 -5.39 0.00
CA GLY A 102 -12.38 -4.38 0.41
C GLY A 102 -12.52 -3.19 -0.55
N ALA A 103 -12.03 -3.33 -1.77
CA ALA A 103 -12.09 -2.28 -2.78
C ALA A 103 -11.49 -0.95 -2.26
N ILE A 104 -12.09 0.19 -2.58
CA ILE A 104 -11.63 1.48 -2.09
C ILE A 104 -12.43 1.83 -0.83
N PRO A 105 -11.78 1.90 0.33
CA PRO A 105 -12.48 2.21 1.58
C PRO A 105 -12.89 3.68 1.66
N ALA A 106 -13.82 3.97 2.55
CA ALA A 106 -14.17 5.36 2.83
C ALA A 106 -12.98 6.07 3.47
N PRO A 107 -12.63 7.27 3.02
CA PRO A 107 -11.52 8.00 3.60
C PRO A 107 -11.85 8.59 4.96
N VAL A 108 -10.79 8.81 5.74
CA VAL A 108 -10.88 9.49 7.03
C VAL A 108 -10.19 10.84 6.89
N LEU A 109 -10.82 11.89 7.40
CA LEU A 109 -10.22 13.22 7.41
C LEU A 109 -9.58 13.48 8.77
N THR A 110 -8.30 13.85 8.76
CA THR A 110 -7.60 14.18 10.01
C THR A 110 -7.95 15.59 10.48
N ALA A 111 -7.64 15.91 11.74
CA ALA A 111 -7.87 17.24 12.30
C ALA A 111 -7.09 18.33 11.56
N GLU A 112 -5.98 17.94 10.91
CA GLU A 112 -5.11 18.86 10.16
C GLU A 112 -5.58 19.09 8.72
N GLY A 113 -6.68 18.46 8.31
CA GLY A 113 -7.21 18.60 6.96
C GLY A 113 -6.62 17.63 5.94
N ARG A 114 -5.91 16.60 6.39
CA ARG A 114 -5.40 15.54 5.51
C ARG A 114 -6.44 14.45 5.33
N ILE A 115 -6.49 13.88 4.14
CA ILE A 115 -7.35 12.74 3.86
C ILE A 115 -6.49 11.47 3.93
N VAL A 116 -7.05 10.40 4.54
CA VAL A 116 -6.35 9.12 4.67
C VAL A 116 -7.20 8.01 4.07
N PHE A 117 -6.63 7.28 3.11
CA PHE A 117 -7.20 6.05 2.58
C PHE A 117 -6.36 4.88 3.07
N ARG A 118 -6.98 3.92 3.72
CA ARG A 118 -6.29 2.72 4.19
C ARG A 118 -6.61 1.55 3.27
N LEU A 119 -5.70 1.23 2.38
CA LEU A 119 -5.83 0.12 1.46
C LEU A 119 -5.26 -1.15 2.10
N GLN A 120 -5.89 -2.28 1.82
CA GLN A 120 -5.41 -3.57 2.30
C GLN A 120 -5.26 -4.52 1.12
N PHE A 121 -4.14 -5.21 1.08
CA PHE A 121 -3.82 -6.17 0.02
C PHE A 121 -3.49 -7.52 0.64
N ALA A 122 -3.93 -8.59 -0.02
CA ALA A 122 -3.54 -9.95 0.30
C ALA A 122 -2.53 -10.39 -0.74
N CYS A 123 -1.36 -10.83 -0.28
CA CYS A 123 -0.29 -11.32 -1.15
C CYS A 123 -0.08 -12.79 -0.85
N THR A 124 -0.28 -13.66 -1.85
CA THR A 124 -0.06 -15.09 -1.71
C THR A 124 1.25 -15.45 -2.38
N TYR A 125 2.21 -15.91 -1.58
CA TYR A 125 3.54 -16.25 -2.06
C TYR A 125 3.88 -17.66 -1.64
N GLY A 126 4.27 -18.51 -2.60
CA GLY A 126 4.71 -19.87 -2.37
C GLY A 126 6.17 -20.04 -2.76
N GLU A 127 6.85 -20.89 -2.05
CA GLU A 127 8.22 -21.26 -2.37
C GLU A 127 8.27 -22.57 -3.14
#